data_49b2ea0298dff96b3d178394ec0a7a02
#
_entry.id   49b2ea0298dff96b3d178394ec0a7a02
#
_cell.length_a   1.000
_cell.length_b   1.000
_cell.length_c   1.000
_cell.angle_alpha   90.00
_cell.angle_beta   90.00
_cell.angle_gamma   90.00
#
_symmetry.space_group_name_H-M   'P 1'
#
loop_
_entity.id
_entity.type
_entity.pdbx_description
1 polymer ?
#
loop_
_entity_poly.entity_id
_entity_poly.type
_entity_poly.pdbx_seq_one_letter_code
_entity_poly.pdbx_strand_id
1 'polypeptide(L)'
;MKGFKYACFSVLSLALLSACSMDQTSESSMGNQPTMNTTTNKNPLVGKDASNFELKDMKGNTVKLSDYKGKKVYLKFWATWCGPCRQSMPELDKLVKDSDRDFEILTIMAPGLQGEKTEEEFVKWFDQQDYKFVPVLYNPDGSAFADYQVRSIPTEVFIDSHGKIGHVQLGAISNEDAKKIIKELQ
;
A
#
# COMPACT_ATOMS: atom_id res chain seq x y z
N MET A 1 -52.60 24.52 -17.93
CA MET A 1 -52.93 24.91 -19.31
C MET A 1 -51.79 24.42 -20.21
N LYS A 2 -52.15 23.61 -21.25
CA LYS A 2 -51.40 23.18 -22.43
C LYS A 2 -50.21 22.23 -22.08
N GLY A 3 -50.18 20.95 -22.26
CA GLY A 3 -50.87 20.06 -23.18
C GLY A 3 -50.12 19.95 -24.50
N PHE A 4 -49.15 19.01 -24.63
CA PHE A 4 -48.66 18.61 -25.95
C PHE A 4 -48.43 17.09 -25.99
N LYS A 5 -49.34 16.42 -26.67
CA LYS A 5 -49.29 15.03 -27.10
C LYS A 5 -48.80 15.00 -28.54
N TYR A 6 -47.90 14.12 -28.91
CA TYR A 6 -47.80 13.48 -30.25
C TYR A 6 -46.99 12.22 -30.04
N ALA A 7 -47.51 11.08 -30.19
CA ALA A 7 -48.01 10.34 -31.34
C ALA A 7 -46.96 9.42 -31.98
N CYS A 8 -47.30 8.14 -31.92
CA CYS A 8 -46.69 6.95 -32.51
C CYS A 8 -46.21 7.13 -33.97
N PHE A 9 -45.10 6.50 -34.28
CA PHE A 9 -44.92 5.91 -35.60
C PHE A 9 -44.23 4.57 -35.47
N SER A 10 -45.04 3.54 -35.74
CA SER A 10 -44.62 2.18 -36.03
C SER A 10 -44.10 2.12 -37.47
N VAL A 11 -42.92 1.57 -37.67
CA VAL A 11 -42.55 1.02 -38.99
C VAL A 11 -42.00 -0.37 -38.79
N LEU A 12 -42.76 -1.27 -39.30
CA LEU A 12 -42.56 -2.70 -39.48
C LEU A 12 -41.83 -2.93 -40.82
N SER A 13 -40.68 -3.63 -40.81
CA SER A 13 -40.12 -4.25 -42.05
C SER A 13 -39.27 -5.44 -41.66
N LEU A 14 -39.79 -6.48 -41.93
CA LEU A 14 -39.65 -7.80 -42.57
C LEU A 14 -38.23 -8.17 -43.02
N ALA A 15 -37.79 -9.29 -42.46
CA ALA A 15 -37.09 -10.46 -42.98
C ALA A 15 -36.03 -10.35 -44.08
N LEU A 16 -34.93 -11.02 -43.83
CA LEU A 16 -34.41 -12.05 -44.76
C LEU A 16 -33.49 -13.03 -43.97
N LEU A 17 -33.93 -14.25 -43.94
CA LEU A 17 -33.21 -15.47 -43.59
C LEU A 17 -32.12 -15.72 -44.65
N SER A 18 -30.90 -15.99 -44.22
CA SER A 18 -29.95 -16.75 -45.03
C SER A 18 -29.29 -17.77 -44.12
N ALA A 19 -29.76 -18.97 -44.24
CA ALA A 19 -29.14 -20.17 -43.74
C ALA A 19 -28.03 -20.59 -44.73
N CYS A 20 -26.84 -20.90 -44.24
CA CYS A 20 -25.93 -21.82 -44.89
C CYS A 20 -25.34 -22.75 -43.85
N SER A 21 -25.52 -23.98 -44.16
CA SER A 21 -25.40 -25.27 -43.53
C SER A 21 -23.96 -25.78 -43.59
N MET A 22 -23.61 -26.61 -42.59
CA MET A 22 -22.72 -27.78 -42.61
C MET A 22 -21.22 -27.56 -42.91
N ASP A 23 -20.37 -27.97 -42.03
CA ASP A 23 -19.87 -29.36 -41.99
C ASP A 23 -19.29 -29.72 -40.63
N GLN A 24 -19.50 -30.95 -40.23
CA GLN A 24 -18.93 -31.63 -39.09
C GLN A 24 -17.55 -32.14 -39.45
N THR A 25 -16.59 -31.97 -38.55
CA THR A 25 -15.72 -33.10 -38.18
C THR A 25 -15.14 -32.87 -36.81
N SER A 26 -15.36 -33.85 -35.99
CA SER A 26 -14.76 -34.11 -34.69
C SER A 26 -13.24 -34.11 -34.76
N GLU A 27 -12.59 -33.49 -33.75
CA GLU A 27 -11.52 -34.18 -33.05
C GLU A 27 -11.23 -33.49 -31.71
N SER A 28 -11.24 -34.31 -30.69
CA SER A 28 -10.84 -34.01 -29.32
C SER A 28 -9.38 -33.57 -29.31
N SER A 29 -9.11 -32.37 -28.84
CA SER A 29 -7.81 -32.05 -28.30
C SER A 29 -8.01 -31.28 -27.00
N MET A 30 -7.82 -31.99 -25.91
CA MET A 30 -7.45 -31.40 -24.63
C MET A 30 -6.19 -30.60 -24.88
N GLY A 31 -6.26 -29.33 -24.77
CA GLY A 31 -5.10 -28.48 -24.97
C GLY A 31 -5.26 -27.13 -24.34
N ASN A 32 -4.68 -26.95 -23.20
CA ASN A 32 -4.23 -25.68 -22.65
C ASN A 32 -5.32 -24.60 -22.46
N GLN A 33 -5.97 -24.63 -21.30
CA GLN A 33 -6.31 -23.36 -20.67
C GLN A 33 -5.04 -22.51 -20.61
N PRO A 34 -5.06 -21.28 -21.11
CA PRO A 34 -4.01 -20.34 -20.78
C PRO A 34 -4.05 -20.18 -19.27
N THR A 35 -3.06 -20.75 -18.60
CA THR A 35 -2.72 -20.30 -17.26
C THR A 35 -2.68 -18.78 -17.33
N MET A 36 -3.63 -18.15 -16.65
CA MET A 36 -3.52 -16.74 -16.35
C MET A 36 -2.16 -16.56 -15.72
N ASN A 37 -1.21 -16.11 -16.50
CA ASN A 37 -0.02 -15.48 -15.97
C ASN A 37 -0.55 -14.32 -15.15
N THR A 38 -0.72 -14.55 -13.87
CA THR A 38 -0.80 -13.49 -12.88
C THR A 38 0.53 -12.76 -13.02
N THR A 39 0.54 -11.76 -13.90
CA THR A 39 1.60 -10.75 -13.90
C THR A 39 1.47 -10.06 -12.55
N THR A 40 2.11 -10.64 -11.54
CA THR A 40 2.34 -9.97 -10.29
C THR A 40 3.12 -8.73 -10.67
N ASN A 41 2.48 -7.57 -10.66
CA ASN A 41 3.13 -6.28 -10.73
C ASN A 41 4.00 -6.16 -9.49
N LYS A 42 5.14 -6.85 -9.51
CA LYS A 42 6.07 -6.88 -8.42
C LYS A 42 6.71 -5.50 -8.35
N ASN A 43 6.50 -4.80 -7.24
CA ASN A 43 7.15 -3.51 -7.01
C ASN A 43 8.66 -3.65 -7.30
N PRO A 44 9.28 -2.74 -8.07
CA PRO A 44 10.67 -2.86 -8.53
C PRO A 44 11.71 -2.88 -7.38
N LEU A 45 11.30 -2.53 -6.17
CA LEU A 45 12.15 -2.58 -4.99
C LEU A 45 12.20 -3.97 -4.34
N VAL A 46 11.21 -4.84 -4.58
CA VAL A 46 11.17 -6.16 -3.97
C VAL A 46 12.36 -7.02 -4.43
N GLY A 47 13.09 -7.55 -3.45
CA GLY A 47 14.32 -8.32 -3.62
C GLY A 47 15.59 -7.48 -3.61
N LYS A 48 15.49 -6.14 -3.59
CA LYS A 48 16.64 -5.25 -3.45
C LYS A 48 16.99 -5.00 -1.99
N ASP A 49 18.22 -4.59 -1.75
CA ASP A 49 18.62 -4.11 -0.43
C ASP A 49 17.83 -2.83 -0.08
N ALA A 50 17.34 -2.77 1.15
CA ALA A 50 16.66 -1.60 1.66
C ALA A 50 17.64 -0.44 1.79
N SER A 51 17.27 0.74 1.28
CA SER A 51 18.10 1.94 1.42
C SER A 51 18.24 2.30 2.90
N ASN A 52 19.48 2.47 3.35
CA ASN A 52 19.73 2.91 4.72
C ASN A 52 19.31 4.37 4.90
N PHE A 53 18.85 4.70 6.09
CA PHE A 53 18.56 6.07 6.50
C PHE A 53 19.12 6.33 7.90
N GLU A 54 19.35 7.59 8.19
CA GLU A 54 19.67 8.10 9.52
C GLU A 54 18.73 9.27 9.82
N LEU A 55 17.71 9.03 10.63
CA LEU A 55 16.63 9.96 10.91
C LEU A 55 16.50 10.21 12.40
N LYS A 56 15.84 11.29 12.78
CA LYS A 56 15.55 11.59 14.19
C LYS A 56 14.13 11.14 14.57
N ASP A 57 14.01 10.58 15.77
CA ASP A 57 12.71 10.37 16.39
C ASP A 57 12.16 11.67 17.01
N MET A 58 10.94 11.62 17.53
CA MET A 58 10.27 12.74 18.20
C MET A 58 11.01 13.25 19.46
N LYS A 59 11.96 12.47 20.02
CA LYS A 59 12.78 12.83 21.19
C LYS A 59 14.13 13.37 20.77
N GLY A 60 14.43 13.44 19.47
CA GLY A 60 15.70 13.88 18.92
C GLY A 60 16.79 12.79 18.87
N ASN A 61 16.48 11.54 19.23
CA ASN A 61 17.44 10.44 19.11
C ASN A 61 17.60 10.09 17.63
N THR A 62 18.83 9.74 17.26
CA THR A 62 19.15 9.26 15.93
C THR A 62 18.81 7.78 15.82
N VAL A 63 18.04 7.42 14.78
CA VAL A 63 17.64 6.06 14.44
C VAL A 63 18.13 5.75 13.03
N LYS A 64 18.85 4.64 12.88
CA LYS A 64 19.38 4.16 11.59
C LYS A 64 18.73 2.84 11.24
N LEU A 65 18.42 2.62 9.98
CA LEU A 65 17.93 1.30 9.55
C LEU A 65 18.96 0.19 9.85
N SER A 66 20.24 0.51 9.74
CA SER A 66 21.35 -0.42 10.05
C SER A 66 21.35 -0.95 11.48
N ASP A 67 20.71 -0.25 12.44
CA ASP A 67 20.61 -0.67 13.84
C ASP A 67 19.66 -1.88 14.01
N TYR A 68 18.84 -2.15 12.99
CA TYR A 68 17.90 -3.27 12.94
C TYR A 68 18.43 -4.47 12.14
N LYS A 69 19.73 -4.52 11.89
CA LYS A 69 20.33 -5.63 11.17
C LYS A 69 20.08 -6.97 11.88
N GLY A 70 19.65 -7.97 11.13
CA GLY A 70 19.24 -9.25 11.69
C GLY A 70 17.79 -9.33 12.18
N LYS A 71 17.06 -8.23 12.11
CA LYS A 71 15.64 -8.15 12.46
C LYS A 71 14.79 -7.87 11.22
N LYS A 72 13.56 -8.36 11.21
CA LYS A 72 12.56 -7.95 10.23
C LYS A 72 12.03 -6.57 10.60
N VAL A 73 11.78 -5.72 9.60
CA VAL A 73 11.32 -4.34 9.82
C VAL A 73 10.09 -4.04 8.96
N TYR A 74 9.08 -3.48 9.60
CA TYR A 74 7.91 -2.90 8.95
C TYR A 74 8.05 -1.38 8.95
N LEU A 75 8.25 -0.78 7.76
CA LEU A 75 8.27 0.66 7.55
C LEU A 75 6.93 1.14 7.01
N LYS A 76 6.42 2.25 7.55
CA LYS A 76 5.24 2.93 7.04
C LYS A 76 5.55 4.38 6.72
N PHE A 77 5.35 4.78 5.48
CA PHE A 77 5.43 6.17 5.02
C PHE A 77 4.05 6.80 5.05
N TRP A 78 3.92 7.96 5.71
CA TRP A 78 2.62 8.57 5.97
C TRP A 78 2.70 10.08 6.16
N ALA A 79 1.52 10.74 6.32
CA ALA A 79 1.39 12.16 6.64
C ALA A 79 0.15 12.41 7.50
N THR A 80 0.13 13.52 8.25
CA THR A 80 -0.99 13.88 9.14
C THR A 80 -2.27 14.22 8.39
N TRP A 81 -2.17 14.73 7.18
CA TRP A 81 -3.31 15.04 6.31
C TRP A 81 -3.85 13.84 5.52
N CYS A 82 -3.15 12.71 5.56
CA CYS A 82 -3.56 11.49 4.86
C CYS A 82 -4.67 10.75 5.62
N GLY A 83 -5.89 10.79 5.12
CA GLY A 83 -7.05 10.15 5.74
C GLY A 83 -6.87 8.65 6.01
N PRO A 84 -6.54 7.81 4.98
CA PRO A 84 -6.31 6.37 5.18
C PRO A 84 -5.14 6.07 6.14
N CYS A 85 -4.10 6.93 6.16
CA CYS A 85 -3.00 6.79 7.10
C CYS A 85 -3.51 6.90 8.53
N ARG A 86 -4.24 7.97 8.83
CA ARG A 86 -4.79 8.23 10.17
C ARG A 86 -5.74 7.14 10.64
N GLN A 87 -6.58 6.63 9.75
CA GLN A 87 -7.53 5.55 10.07
C GLN A 87 -6.84 4.26 10.50
N SER A 88 -5.66 3.97 9.97
CA SER A 88 -4.90 2.74 10.31
C SER A 88 -3.97 2.91 11.52
N MET A 89 -3.71 4.14 12.00
CA MET A 89 -2.77 4.37 13.11
C MET A 89 -3.20 3.74 14.45
N PRO A 90 -4.48 3.78 14.86
CA PRO A 90 -4.88 3.15 16.12
C PRO A 90 -4.63 1.62 16.13
N GLU A 91 -4.83 0.96 15.00
CA GLU A 91 -4.51 -0.48 14.88
C GLU A 91 -3.00 -0.71 14.88
N LEU A 92 -2.23 0.13 14.17
CA LEU A 92 -0.77 0.07 14.21
C LEU A 92 -0.23 0.26 15.63
N ASP A 93 -0.81 1.17 16.40
CA ASP A 93 -0.45 1.41 17.80
C ASP A 93 -0.66 0.17 18.68
N LYS A 94 -1.73 -0.59 18.43
CA LYS A 94 -1.95 -1.89 19.08
C LYS A 94 -0.87 -2.89 18.68
N LEU A 95 -0.49 -2.93 17.41
CA LEU A 95 0.56 -3.81 16.91
C LEU A 95 1.94 -3.45 17.50
N VAL A 96 2.21 -2.16 17.68
CA VAL A 96 3.45 -1.70 18.35
C VAL A 96 3.53 -2.19 19.79
N LYS A 97 2.39 -2.25 20.50
CA LYS A 97 2.31 -2.71 21.89
C LYS A 97 2.27 -4.24 22.03
N ASP A 98 2.12 -4.97 20.96
CA ASP A 98 2.11 -6.43 20.98
C ASP A 98 3.50 -6.97 21.35
N SER A 99 3.62 -7.55 22.55
CA SER A 99 4.88 -8.10 23.08
C SER A 99 5.34 -9.35 22.34
N ASP A 100 4.42 -10.03 21.65
CA ASP A 100 4.71 -11.30 20.97
C ASP A 100 5.21 -11.08 19.53
N ARG A 101 5.31 -9.82 19.07
CA ARG A 101 5.86 -9.52 17.75
C ARG A 101 7.37 -9.77 17.71
N ASP A 102 7.83 -10.37 16.64
CA ASP A 102 9.23 -10.69 16.35
C ASP A 102 9.86 -9.79 15.27
N PHE A 103 9.31 -8.60 15.07
CA PHE A 103 9.76 -7.61 14.09
C PHE A 103 9.67 -6.19 14.65
N GLU A 104 10.40 -5.28 14.03
CA GLU A 104 10.38 -3.86 14.41
C GLU A 104 9.42 -3.07 13.52
N ILE A 105 8.82 -2.02 14.09
CA ILE A 105 7.92 -1.11 13.38
C ILE A 105 8.50 0.28 13.45
N LEU A 106 8.63 0.93 12.30
CA LEU A 106 9.06 2.31 12.17
C LEU A 106 8.10 3.04 11.25
N THR A 107 7.77 4.29 11.57
CA THR A 107 7.00 5.12 10.67
C THR A 107 7.79 6.38 10.31
N ILE A 108 7.67 6.80 9.07
CA ILE A 108 8.43 7.93 8.52
C ILE A 108 7.45 8.96 7.98
N MET A 109 7.63 10.20 8.41
CA MET A 109 6.89 11.35 7.89
C MET A 109 7.88 12.46 7.51
N ALA A 110 7.44 13.39 6.66
CA ALA A 110 8.30 14.45 6.10
C ALA A 110 7.85 15.85 6.59
N PRO A 111 8.30 16.30 7.77
CA PRO A 111 7.88 17.57 8.33
C PRO A 111 8.14 18.74 7.38
N GLY A 112 7.15 19.63 7.24
CA GLY A 112 7.25 20.82 6.40
C GLY A 112 7.19 20.60 4.90
N LEU A 113 7.15 19.35 4.43
CA LEU A 113 7.04 19.03 3.01
C LEU A 113 5.59 18.69 2.60
N GLN A 114 5.22 19.08 1.39
CA GLN A 114 3.93 18.72 0.76
C GLN A 114 2.70 18.98 1.66
N GLY A 115 2.71 20.08 2.41
CA GLY A 115 1.61 20.44 3.31
C GLY A 115 1.60 19.72 4.64
N GLU A 116 2.66 18.97 4.95
CA GLU A 116 2.83 18.37 6.28
C GLU A 116 3.20 19.43 7.31
N LYS A 117 2.84 19.18 8.56
CA LYS A 117 3.17 20.01 9.72
C LYS A 117 4.67 20.11 9.91
N THR A 118 5.11 21.23 10.49
CA THR A 118 6.47 21.29 11.05
C THR A 118 6.62 20.30 12.21
N GLU A 119 7.83 20.00 12.63
CA GLU A 119 8.08 19.09 13.76
C GLU A 119 7.37 19.57 15.04
N GLU A 120 7.40 20.88 15.31
CA GLU A 120 6.74 21.48 16.48
C GLU A 120 5.21 21.36 16.41
N GLU A 121 4.61 21.65 15.26
CA GLU A 121 3.17 21.51 15.05
C GLU A 121 2.73 20.04 15.10
N PHE A 122 3.59 19.15 14.59
CA PHE A 122 3.34 17.71 14.62
C PHE A 122 3.27 17.19 16.05
N VAL A 123 4.21 17.54 16.92
CA VAL A 123 4.20 17.12 18.34
C VAL A 123 2.89 17.53 19.00
N LYS A 124 2.47 18.79 18.83
CA LYS A 124 1.20 19.30 19.41
C LYS A 124 -0.02 18.54 18.87
N TRP A 125 0.01 18.19 17.58
CA TRP A 125 -1.06 17.44 16.95
C TRP A 125 -1.05 15.96 17.39
N PHE A 126 0.12 15.33 17.46
CA PHE A 126 0.28 13.93 17.84
C PHE A 126 -0.17 13.69 19.29
N ASP A 127 0.07 14.63 20.19
CA ASP A 127 -0.37 14.59 21.58
C ASP A 127 -1.91 14.55 21.72
N GLN A 128 -2.65 14.94 20.72
CA GLN A 128 -4.10 14.90 20.70
C GLN A 128 -4.67 13.60 20.11
N GLN A 129 -3.82 12.69 19.60
CA GLN A 129 -4.27 11.46 19.00
C GLN A 129 -4.45 10.35 20.04
N ASP A 130 -5.22 9.31 19.69
CA ASP A 130 -5.46 8.13 20.55
C ASP A 130 -4.32 7.09 20.46
N TYR A 131 -3.38 7.26 19.53
CA TYR A 131 -2.23 6.39 19.32
C TYR A 131 -0.94 7.09 19.74
N LYS A 132 -0.29 6.57 20.78
CA LYS A 132 0.86 7.20 21.46
C LYS A 132 2.17 6.43 21.31
N PHE A 133 2.09 5.16 20.93
CA PHE A 133 3.24 4.26 20.91
C PHE A 133 3.83 4.07 19.50
N VAL A 134 3.16 4.57 18.47
CA VAL A 134 3.67 4.51 17.10
C VAL A 134 5.00 5.27 17.03
N PRO A 135 6.11 4.60 16.69
CA PRO A 135 7.40 5.26 16.53
C PRO A 135 7.40 6.11 15.26
N VAL A 136 7.70 7.39 15.41
CA VAL A 136 7.72 8.35 14.31
C VAL A 136 9.13 8.87 14.10
N LEU A 137 9.61 8.79 12.86
CA LEU A 137 10.88 9.31 12.40
C LEU A 137 10.63 10.47 11.46
N TYR A 138 11.40 11.54 11.62
CA TYR A 138 11.34 12.75 10.80
C TYR A 138 12.29 12.66 9.63
N ASN A 139 11.78 12.89 8.44
CA ASN A 139 12.54 12.97 7.19
C ASN A 139 12.32 14.35 6.53
N PRO A 140 12.87 15.44 7.09
CA PRO A 140 12.57 16.79 6.65
C PRO A 140 13.06 17.12 5.24
N ASP A 141 14.06 16.39 4.74
CA ASP A 141 14.57 16.54 3.36
C ASP A 141 13.85 15.63 2.33
N GLY A 142 12.97 14.73 2.78
CA GLY A 142 12.26 13.80 1.91
C GLY A 142 13.12 12.68 1.30
N SER A 143 14.38 12.55 1.68
CA SER A 143 15.33 11.59 1.09
C SER A 143 14.83 10.15 1.19
N ALA A 144 14.35 9.70 2.34
CA ALA A 144 13.82 8.35 2.52
C ALA A 144 12.59 8.09 1.64
N PHE A 145 11.69 9.09 1.46
CA PHE A 145 10.58 8.97 0.52
C PHE A 145 11.06 8.75 -0.91
N ALA A 146 12.12 9.46 -1.33
CA ALA A 146 12.70 9.32 -2.66
C ALA A 146 13.38 7.96 -2.84
N ASP A 147 14.21 7.53 -1.89
CA ASP A 147 14.96 6.27 -1.93
C ASP A 147 14.04 5.05 -1.98
N TYR A 148 12.93 5.08 -1.23
CA TYR A 148 11.90 4.05 -1.24
C TYR A 148 10.84 4.26 -2.34
N GLN A 149 11.05 5.23 -3.25
CA GLN A 149 10.18 5.53 -4.39
C GLN A 149 8.72 5.71 -3.99
N VAL A 150 8.47 6.34 -2.85
CA VAL A 150 7.12 6.58 -2.32
C VAL A 150 6.41 7.62 -3.18
N ARG A 151 5.39 7.19 -3.92
CA ARG A 151 4.59 8.04 -4.83
C ARG A 151 3.17 8.29 -4.31
N SER A 152 2.75 7.50 -3.35
CA SER A 152 1.44 7.61 -2.68
C SER A 152 1.59 7.21 -1.23
N ILE A 153 0.69 7.67 -0.36
CA ILE A 153 0.67 7.32 1.05
C ILE A 153 -0.72 6.82 1.47
N PRO A 154 -0.78 5.87 2.41
CA PRO A 154 0.37 5.20 3.00
C PRO A 154 1.07 4.27 2.00
N THR A 155 2.38 4.19 2.06
CA THR A 155 3.17 3.11 1.48
C THR A 155 3.82 2.36 2.63
N GLU A 156 3.74 1.04 2.57
CA GLU A 156 4.25 0.17 3.61
C GLU A 156 5.28 -0.79 3.03
N VAL A 157 6.45 -0.85 3.65
CA VAL A 157 7.58 -1.62 3.16
C VAL A 157 7.98 -2.63 4.23
N PHE A 158 8.11 -3.88 3.83
CA PHE A 158 8.49 -4.97 4.71
C PHE A 158 9.87 -5.47 4.33
N ILE A 159 10.79 -5.41 5.28
CA ILE A 159 12.20 -5.72 5.12
C ILE A 159 12.49 -6.99 5.91
N ASP A 160 13.18 -7.94 5.30
CA ASP A 160 13.58 -9.20 5.92
C ASP A 160 14.80 -9.04 6.86
N SER A 161 15.17 -10.12 7.55
CA SER A 161 16.31 -10.12 8.47
C SER A 161 17.67 -9.93 7.79
N HIS A 162 17.74 -10.07 6.48
CA HIS A 162 18.95 -9.82 5.68
C HIS A 162 19.02 -8.37 5.17
N GLY A 163 18.01 -7.55 5.48
CA GLY A 163 17.91 -6.16 5.03
C GLY A 163 17.39 -6.01 3.61
N LYS A 164 16.73 -7.04 3.04
CA LYS A 164 16.12 -6.94 1.72
C LYS A 164 14.64 -6.61 1.80
N ILE A 165 14.17 -5.82 0.86
CA ILE A 165 12.74 -5.52 0.72
C ILE A 165 12.02 -6.78 0.22
N GLY A 166 11.24 -7.41 1.09
CA GLY A 166 10.48 -8.59 0.76
C GLY A 166 9.10 -8.28 0.18
N HIS A 167 8.48 -7.18 0.64
CA HIS A 167 7.16 -6.76 0.16
C HIS A 167 6.99 -5.24 0.22
N VAL A 168 6.22 -4.69 -0.72
CA VAL A 168 5.78 -3.28 -0.73
C VAL A 168 4.28 -3.25 -0.94
N GLN A 169 3.56 -2.66 0.01
CA GLN A 169 2.12 -2.46 -0.03
C GLN A 169 1.79 -0.99 -0.28
N LEU A 170 0.97 -0.71 -1.28
CA LEU A 170 0.39 0.60 -1.50
C LEU A 170 -0.99 0.67 -0.84
N GLY A 171 -1.22 1.68 -0.02
CA GLY A 171 -2.41 1.78 0.81
C GLY A 171 -2.23 1.11 2.18
N ALA A 172 -3.16 1.41 3.10
CA ALA A 172 -3.15 0.86 4.45
C ALA A 172 -3.41 -0.65 4.44
N ILE A 173 -2.77 -1.36 5.36
CA ILE A 173 -2.91 -2.80 5.55
C ILE A 173 -3.43 -3.09 6.96
N SER A 174 -4.13 -4.21 7.13
CA SER A 174 -4.53 -4.70 8.45
C SER A 174 -3.34 -5.27 9.23
N ASN A 175 -3.45 -5.27 10.55
CA ASN A 175 -2.42 -5.91 11.40
C ASN A 175 -2.27 -7.40 11.10
N GLU A 176 -3.36 -8.08 10.77
CA GLU A 176 -3.37 -9.50 10.42
C GLU A 176 -2.57 -9.76 9.15
N ASP A 177 -2.84 -8.97 8.10
CA ASP A 177 -2.10 -9.11 6.83
C ASP A 177 -0.63 -8.70 6.99
N ALA A 178 -0.34 -7.64 7.77
CA ALA A 178 1.03 -7.25 8.06
C ALA A 178 1.82 -8.38 8.76
N LYS A 179 1.23 -9.01 9.79
CA LYS A 179 1.81 -10.18 10.47
C LYS A 179 2.01 -11.36 9.52
N LYS A 180 1.05 -11.61 8.61
CA LYS A 180 1.16 -12.67 7.60
C LYS A 180 2.32 -12.41 6.66
N ILE A 181 2.44 -11.20 6.10
CA ILE A 181 3.55 -10.82 5.23
C ILE A 181 4.88 -11.01 5.96
N ILE A 182 5.02 -10.47 7.16
CA ILE A 182 6.25 -10.58 7.97
C ILE A 182 6.64 -12.04 8.22
N LYS A 183 5.67 -12.91 8.50
CA LYS A 183 5.92 -14.33 8.73
C LYS A 183 6.46 -15.05 7.49
N GLU A 184 6.06 -14.62 6.30
CA GLU A 184 6.51 -15.19 5.03
C GLU A 184 7.91 -14.69 4.60
N LEU A 185 8.44 -13.63 5.23
CA LEU A 185 9.80 -13.13 4.99
C LEU A 185 10.84 -14.06 5.61
N GLN A 186 11.99 -14.15 4.95
CA GLN A 186 13.14 -14.94 5.41
C GLN A 186 13.96 -14.25 6.50
#